data_f151562e87868e84ee6e02810cb7d761
#
_entry.id   f151562e87868e84ee6e02810cb7d761
#
_cell.length_a   1.000
_cell.length_b   1.000
_cell.length_c   1.000
_cell.angle_alpha   90.00
_cell.angle_beta   90.00
_cell.angle_gamma   90.00
#
_symmetry.space_group_name_H-M   'P 1'
#
loop_
_entity.id
_entity.type
_entity.pdbx_description
1 polymer ?
#
loop_
_entity_poly.entity_id
_entity_poly.type
_entity_poly.pdbx_seq_one_letter_code
_entity_poly.pdbx_strand_id
1 'polypeptide(L)'
;MNRRDFLQSTSAIASIGLLAGCARRPVQVHPSNAMLPFYDAVPPLAPIRAHEDRLFKVTVCLRPFRAQGPRIESERVGDKLIVHNYGHGGSGWSLSWGSGTIAMEQALTGKDPATQDVAVIGCGALGLTAATLLQRAGCRSVTIYAKDRTSEARSFRATGSWTPDSRVALTKSAGAHFPALWEQMTRTSWRTYQRYLGIAGAPIEFTDRYILSDIAPEQDHQRRIDDDPIGFAHYNERIQDIMPRSLDLPPGTHPFPTRFARRNSQLMFNITDYSHGLTNDFLVAGGRITTQEFHNPADLAALSQRTIINCTGYGARALFGDDSITPVRGQIGWLIPQKEVNYGLIFENLNILARPDGIVVQLSEKGEASGWNDTNETPDRGEAERGVAQLRVLYDRMHRA
;
A
#
# COMPACT_ATOMS: atom_id res chain seq x y z
N MET A 1 -25.80 -27.35 51.15
CA MET A 1 -26.56 -26.15 50.81
C MET A 1 -26.82 -26.17 49.31
N ASN A 2 -28.10 -26.42 48.96
CA ASN A 2 -28.49 -26.62 47.56
C ASN A 2 -28.82 -25.29 46.86
N ARG A 3 -28.49 -25.22 45.58
CA ARG A 3 -28.71 -24.07 44.69
C ARG A 3 -30.17 -23.59 44.56
N ARG A 4 -31.14 -24.23 45.26
CA ARG A 4 -32.58 -23.88 45.23
C ARG A 4 -32.98 -22.84 46.27
N ASP A 5 -32.18 -22.58 47.31
CA ASP A 5 -32.58 -21.70 48.41
C ASP A 5 -32.19 -20.23 48.20
N PHE A 6 -31.52 -19.93 47.09
CA PHE A 6 -31.11 -18.55 46.75
C PHE A 6 -32.13 -17.76 45.90
N LEU A 7 -33.17 -18.41 45.43
CA LEU A 7 -34.15 -17.80 44.50
C LEU A 7 -35.54 -17.50 45.15
N GLN A 8 -35.67 -17.60 46.46
CA GLN A 8 -36.97 -17.35 47.14
C GLN A 8 -36.99 -16.10 48.04
N SER A 9 -35.96 -15.27 48.06
CA SER A 9 -35.94 -14.11 48.96
C SER A 9 -35.88 -12.73 48.29
N THR A 10 -36.32 -12.64 47.01
CA THR A 10 -36.39 -11.34 46.29
C THR A 10 -37.74 -11.13 45.59
N SER A 11 -38.85 -11.42 46.27
CA SER A 11 -40.20 -11.15 45.78
C SER A 11 -41.06 -10.45 46.83
N ALA A 12 -40.63 -9.27 47.27
CA ALA A 12 -41.50 -8.42 48.07
C ALA A 12 -40.92 -7.01 48.23
N ILE A 13 -40.67 -6.26 47.16
CA ILE A 13 -40.68 -4.77 47.12
C ILE A 13 -40.75 -4.35 45.63
N ALA A 14 -41.91 -4.42 45.05
CA ALA A 14 -42.19 -3.80 43.77
C ALA A 14 -43.69 -3.56 43.59
N SER A 15 -44.24 -2.67 44.37
CA SER A 15 -45.62 -2.15 44.08
C SER A 15 -45.83 -0.87 44.86
N ILE A 16 -45.18 0.22 44.53
CA ILE A 16 -45.63 1.62 44.74
C ILE A 16 -44.68 2.48 43.87
N GLY A 17 -45.16 2.97 42.74
CA GLY A 17 -44.39 3.90 41.95
C GLY A 17 -44.77 4.03 40.48
N LEU A 18 -45.98 3.68 40.10
CA LEU A 18 -46.51 3.93 38.77
C LEU A 18 -47.59 5.00 38.85
N LEU A 19 -47.19 6.26 38.90
CA LEU A 19 -47.94 7.45 38.46
C LEU A 19 -47.06 8.68 38.67
N ALA A 20 -46.05 8.85 37.86
CA ALA A 20 -45.41 10.15 37.70
C ALA A 20 -45.14 10.36 36.23
N GLY A 21 -45.81 11.34 35.67
CA GLY A 21 -46.01 11.68 34.27
C GLY A 21 -44.74 11.69 33.42
N CYS A 22 -44.97 11.49 32.14
CA CYS A 22 -44.10 11.77 31.05
C CYS A 22 -43.66 13.25 31.02
N ALA A 23 -42.85 13.69 31.95
CA ALA A 23 -42.05 14.84 31.75
C ALA A 23 -40.87 14.41 30.90
N ARG A 24 -40.95 14.62 29.58
CA ARG A 24 -39.78 14.62 28.72
C ARG A 24 -38.78 15.60 29.34
N ARG A 25 -37.78 15.05 30.06
CA ARG A 25 -36.58 15.85 30.36
C ARG A 25 -36.07 16.37 29.02
N PRO A 26 -35.87 17.69 28.87
CA PRO A 26 -35.18 18.18 27.71
C PRO A 26 -33.85 17.40 27.62
N VAL A 27 -33.63 16.71 26.51
CA VAL A 27 -32.31 16.21 26.17
C VAL A 27 -31.44 17.45 26.20
N GLN A 28 -30.64 17.60 27.22
CA GLN A 28 -29.55 18.54 27.18
C GLN A 28 -28.67 18.04 26.03
N VAL A 29 -28.84 18.68 24.88
CA VAL A 29 -27.86 18.62 23.81
C VAL A 29 -26.64 19.31 24.41
N HIS A 30 -25.80 18.51 25.07
CA HIS A 30 -24.46 18.98 25.34
C HIS A 30 -23.91 19.42 24.00
N PRO A 31 -23.35 20.63 23.85
CA PRO A 31 -22.66 20.99 22.63
C PRO A 31 -21.57 19.93 22.42
N SER A 32 -21.83 19.01 21.52
CA SER A 32 -21.02 17.82 21.25
C SER A 32 -19.72 18.14 20.53
N ASN A 33 -19.19 19.34 20.70
CA ASN A 33 -17.97 19.81 20.06
C ASN A 33 -16.99 20.50 21.01
N ALA A 34 -17.10 20.28 22.31
CA ALA A 34 -15.90 20.42 23.12
C ALA A 34 -15.04 19.18 22.79
N MET A 35 -14.23 19.23 21.74
CA MET A 35 -13.14 18.30 21.53
C MET A 35 -12.41 18.13 22.86
N LEU A 36 -12.46 16.94 23.43
CA LEU A 36 -11.66 16.65 24.62
C LEU A 36 -10.20 16.88 24.19
N PRO A 37 -9.46 17.81 24.82
CA PRO A 37 -8.15 18.25 24.33
C PRO A 37 -7.11 17.12 24.23
N PHE A 38 -7.44 15.94 24.69
CA PHE A 38 -6.58 14.76 24.67
C PHE A 38 -6.79 13.82 23.46
N TYR A 39 -7.92 13.93 22.73
CA TYR A 39 -8.20 13.02 21.61
C TYR A 39 -7.54 13.43 20.30
N ASP A 40 -7.28 14.72 20.11
CA ASP A 40 -6.74 15.26 18.87
C ASP A 40 -5.35 15.87 19.03
N ALA A 41 -4.77 15.80 20.25
CA ALA A 41 -3.42 16.27 20.49
C ALA A 41 -2.41 15.52 19.60
N VAL A 42 -1.52 16.26 18.95
CA VAL A 42 -0.37 15.66 18.27
C VAL A 42 0.55 15.09 19.37
N PRO A 43 0.89 13.79 19.31
CA PRO A 43 1.84 13.23 20.26
C PRO A 43 3.20 13.92 20.13
N PRO A 44 4.06 13.90 21.15
CA PRO A 44 5.43 14.37 21.04
C PRO A 44 6.11 13.64 19.88
N LEU A 45 6.59 14.38 18.88
CA LEU A 45 7.23 13.83 17.69
C LEU A 45 8.75 13.99 17.82
N ALA A 46 9.47 12.89 17.80
CA ALA A 46 10.92 12.91 17.75
C ALA A 46 11.39 13.39 16.38
N PRO A 47 12.31 14.38 16.28
CA PRO A 47 12.82 14.83 15.01
C PRO A 47 13.67 13.75 14.32
N ILE A 48 13.52 13.66 13.00
CA ILE A 48 14.38 12.78 12.19
C ILE A 48 15.79 13.41 12.13
N ARG A 49 16.82 12.62 12.41
CA ARG A 49 18.22 13.01 12.29
C ARG A 49 18.60 13.06 10.80
N ALA A 50 18.25 14.15 10.13
CA ALA A 50 18.42 14.33 8.69
C ALA A 50 19.83 14.81 8.36
N HIS A 51 20.79 13.88 8.39
CA HIS A 51 22.20 14.12 8.04
C HIS A 51 22.63 13.18 6.91
N GLU A 52 23.48 13.67 6.01
CA GLU A 52 23.92 12.90 4.83
C GLU A 52 24.76 11.67 5.21
N ASP A 53 25.50 11.71 6.33
CA ASP A 53 26.26 10.57 6.88
C ASP A 53 25.38 9.44 7.37
N ARG A 54 24.09 9.70 7.60
CA ARG A 54 23.08 8.69 7.95
C ARG A 54 22.39 8.07 6.74
N LEU A 55 22.69 8.56 5.53
CA LEU A 55 22.20 8.00 4.26
C LEU A 55 23.03 6.76 3.93
N PHE A 56 22.55 5.58 4.36
CA PHE A 56 23.31 4.33 4.22
C PHE A 56 23.03 3.60 2.91
N LYS A 57 21.92 3.92 2.21
CA LYS A 57 21.52 3.23 0.97
C LYS A 57 20.71 4.15 0.07
N VAL A 58 20.84 3.97 -1.23
CA VAL A 58 19.96 4.56 -2.26
C VAL A 58 19.47 3.45 -3.15
N THR A 59 18.17 3.41 -3.41
CA THR A 59 17.55 2.41 -4.27
C THR A 59 16.69 3.05 -5.35
N VAL A 60 16.68 2.43 -6.52
CA VAL A 60 15.85 2.84 -7.66
C VAL A 60 14.96 1.68 -8.07
N CYS A 61 13.72 1.97 -8.43
CA CYS A 61 12.83 1.02 -9.07
C CYS A 61 12.13 1.67 -10.28
N LEU A 62 11.82 0.85 -11.28
CA LEU A 62 10.94 1.22 -12.38
C LEU A 62 9.53 0.70 -12.06
N ARG A 63 8.58 1.62 -11.86
CA ARG A 63 7.17 1.27 -11.70
C ARG A 63 6.61 0.93 -13.08
N PRO A 64 5.99 -0.24 -13.27
CA PRO A 64 5.41 -0.64 -14.56
C PRO A 64 4.05 0.02 -14.73
N PHE A 65 4.01 1.21 -15.31
CA PHE A 65 2.78 1.94 -15.53
C PHE A 65 2.13 1.52 -16.86
N ARG A 66 0.80 1.41 -16.88
CA ARG A 66 -0.01 1.27 -18.10
C ARG A 66 -1.15 2.29 -18.08
N ALA A 67 -1.33 2.97 -19.19
CA ALA A 67 -2.34 4.03 -19.31
C ALA A 67 -3.78 3.53 -19.07
N GLN A 68 -4.09 2.30 -19.50
CA GLN A 68 -5.41 1.66 -19.32
C GLN A 68 -5.61 1.05 -17.94
N GLY A 69 -4.58 1.05 -17.09
CA GLY A 69 -4.53 0.30 -15.83
C GLY A 69 -3.84 -1.06 -15.98
N PRO A 70 -3.81 -1.84 -14.89
CA PRO A 70 -3.21 -3.17 -14.87
C PRO A 70 -3.78 -4.09 -15.95
N ARG A 71 -2.92 -4.90 -16.55
CA ARG A 71 -3.33 -6.01 -17.42
C ARG A 71 -3.68 -7.20 -16.54
N ILE A 72 -4.98 -7.54 -16.45
CA ILE A 72 -5.48 -8.71 -15.72
C ILE A 72 -6.40 -9.46 -16.68
N GLU A 73 -5.80 -10.24 -17.56
CA GLU A 73 -6.52 -10.95 -18.62
C GLU A 73 -5.80 -12.25 -18.97
N SER A 74 -6.53 -13.18 -19.57
CA SER A 74 -5.99 -14.48 -19.99
C SER A 74 -5.84 -14.57 -21.49
N GLU A 75 -4.75 -15.22 -21.94
CA GLU A 75 -4.53 -15.60 -23.33
C GLU A 75 -3.99 -17.02 -23.45
N ARG A 76 -4.09 -17.60 -24.65
CA ARG A 76 -3.47 -18.91 -24.93
C ARG A 76 -2.24 -18.73 -25.80
N VAL A 77 -1.14 -19.35 -25.35
CA VAL A 77 0.10 -19.44 -26.11
C VAL A 77 0.43 -20.94 -26.25
N GLY A 78 0.15 -21.49 -27.43
CA GLY A 78 0.21 -22.93 -27.63
C GLY A 78 -0.80 -23.69 -26.74
N ASP A 79 -0.33 -24.65 -25.97
CA ASP A 79 -1.13 -25.43 -25.01
C ASP A 79 -1.25 -24.74 -23.63
N LYS A 80 -0.57 -23.59 -23.42
CA LYS A 80 -0.55 -22.87 -22.15
C LYS A 80 -1.71 -21.88 -22.05
N LEU A 81 -2.32 -21.82 -20.88
CA LEU A 81 -3.16 -20.70 -20.44
C LEU A 81 -2.26 -19.74 -19.67
N ILE A 82 -2.08 -18.55 -20.18
CA ILE A 82 -1.33 -17.49 -19.50
C ILE A 82 -2.33 -16.46 -18.99
N VAL A 83 -2.29 -16.17 -17.69
CA VAL A 83 -3.04 -15.10 -17.06
C VAL A 83 -2.07 -13.99 -16.69
N HIS A 84 -2.23 -12.84 -17.31
CA HIS A 84 -1.44 -11.67 -17.00
C HIS A 84 -1.90 -11.01 -15.71
N ASN A 85 -0.97 -10.53 -14.90
CA ASN A 85 -1.21 -9.75 -13.70
C ASN A 85 -0.03 -8.81 -13.47
N TYR A 86 0.01 -7.70 -14.22
CA TYR A 86 1.08 -6.70 -14.16
C TYR A 86 0.60 -5.32 -14.59
N GLY A 87 1.47 -4.31 -14.49
CA GLY A 87 1.18 -2.97 -15.00
C GLY A 87 0.49 -2.06 -13.97
N HIS A 88 0.69 -2.32 -12.68
CA HIS A 88 0.02 -1.63 -11.56
C HIS A 88 0.63 -0.26 -11.21
N GLY A 89 1.61 0.24 -11.96
CA GLY A 89 2.27 1.51 -11.67
C GLY A 89 2.87 1.54 -10.26
N GLY A 90 2.48 2.55 -9.46
CA GLY A 90 2.89 2.68 -8.06
C GLY A 90 2.07 1.85 -7.07
N SER A 91 0.97 1.22 -7.51
CA SER A 91 -0.03 0.58 -6.63
C SER A 91 0.18 -0.93 -6.44
N GLY A 92 1.31 -1.49 -6.90
CA GLY A 92 1.56 -2.94 -6.93
C GLY A 92 1.28 -3.63 -5.58
N TRP A 93 1.90 -3.21 -4.49
CA TRP A 93 1.59 -3.76 -3.17
C TRP A 93 0.15 -3.49 -2.77
N SER A 94 -0.34 -2.27 -2.95
CA SER A 94 -1.67 -1.87 -2.47
C SER A 94 -2.81 -2.67 -3.09
N LEU A 95 -2.66 -3.14 -4.34
CA LEU A 95 -3.69 -3.88 -5.09
C LEU A 95 -3.40 -5.37 -5.23
N SER A 96 -2.28 -5.87 -4.73
CA SER A 96 -1.77 -7.21 -5.06
C SER A 96 -2.73 -8.35 -4.73
N TRP A 97 -3.44 -8.29 -3.61
CA TRP A 97 -4.41 -9.33 -3.24
C TRP A 97 -5.66 -9.28 -4.10
N GLY A 98 -6.16 -8.09 -4.40
CA GLY A 98 -7.34 -7.94 -5.25
C GLY A 98 -7.08 -8.38 -6.69
N SER A 99 -6.01 -7.89 -7.29
CA SER A 99 -5.63 -8.30 -8.65
C SER A 99 -5.22 -9.77 -8.73
N GLY A 100 -4.51 -10.25 -7.69
CA GLY A 100 -4.15 -11.66 -7.58
C GLY A 100 -5.36 -12.59 -7.46
N THR A 101 -6.42 -12.17 -6.75
CA THR A 101 -7.69 -12.92 -6.65
C THR A 101 -8.33 -13.08 -8.03
N ILE A 102 -8.44 -11.98 -8.79
CA ILE A 102 -9.00 -12.02 -10.15
C ILE A 102 -8.16 -12.91 -11.07
N ALA A 103 -6.82 -12.77 -11.00
CA ALA A 103 -5.93 -13.60 -11.81
C ALA A 103 -6.03 -15.09 -11.45
N MET A 104 -6.13 -15.43 -10.17
CA MET A 104 -6.34 -16.81 -9.70
C MET A 104 -7.69 -17.35 -10.20
N GLU A 105 -8.77 -16.60 -10.09
CA GLU A 105 -10.09 -17.00 -10.57
C GLU A 105 -10.07 -17.30 -12.08
N GLN A 106 -9.44 -16.45 -12.88
CA GLN A 106 -9.27 -16.68 -14.31
C GLN A 106 -8.43 -17.93 -14.58
N ALA A 107 -7.34 -18.14 -13.83
CA ALA A 107 -6.46 -19.29 -13.98
C ALA A 107 -7.16 -20.64 -13.67
N LEU A 108 -8.11 -20.63 -12.74
CA LEU A 108 -8.81 -21.81 -12.25
C LEU A 108 -10.22 -21.98 -12.82
N THR A 109 -10.68 -21.10 -13.71
CA THR A 109 -12.02 -21.19 -14.29
C THR A 109 -12.28 -22.54 -14.91
N GLY A 110 -13.32 -23.23 -14.44
CA GLY A 110 -13.72 -24.56 -14.93
C GLY A 110 -12.76 -25.71 -14.57
N LYS A 111 -11.86 -25.49 -13.61
CA LYS A 111 -10.86 -26.50 -13.19
C LYS A 111 -11.02 -26.84 -11.70
N ASP A 112 -10.72 -28.10 -11.35
CA ASP A 112 -10.55 -28.49 -9.95
C ASP A 112 -9.12 -28.10 -9.51
N PRO A 113 -8.97 -27.18 -8.54
CA PRO A 113 -7.66 -26.75 -8.05
C PRO A 113 -6.76 -27.91 -7.61
N ALA A 114 -7.32 -28.94 -6.96
CA ALA A 114 -6.56 -30.10 -6.46
C ALA A 114 -5.83 -30.87 -7.56
N THR A 115 -6.21 -30.68 -8.82
CA THR A 115 -5.56 -31.30 -9.99
C THR A 115 -4.57 -30.40 -10.69
N GLN A 116 -4.49 -29.11 -10.31
CA GLN A 116 -3.71 -28.13 -11.04
C GLN A 116 -2.28 -27.98 -10.49
N ASP A 117 -1.33 -28.06 -11.40
CA ASP A 117 0.03 -27.55 -11.21
C ASP A 117 0.12 -26.19 -11.89
N VAL A 118 0.44 -25.16 -11.12
CA VAL A 118 0.45 -23.79 -11.63
C VAL A 118 1.84 -23.17 -11.51
N ALA A 119 2.28 -22.51 -12.58
CA ALA A 119 3.48 -21.68 -12.59
C ALA A 119 3.11 -20.21 -12.33
N VAL A 120 3.91 -19.52 -11.54
CA VAL A 120 3.85 -18.07 -11.39
C VAL A 120 5.18 -17.50 -11.84
N ILE A 121 5.17 -16.55 -12.77
CA ILE A 121 6.39 -15.93 -13.28
C ILE A 121 6.60 -14.57 -12.57
N GLY A 122 7.69 -14.48 -11.81
CA GLY A 122 8.04 -13.31 -11.00
C GLY A 122 7.82 -13.53 -9.51
N CYS A 123 8.76 -13.04 -8.68
CA CYS A 123 8.79 -13.19 -7.23
C CYS A 123 8.64 -11.84 -6.50
N GLY A 124 8.00 -10.87 -7.15
CA GLY A 124 7.64 -9.58 -6.56
C GLY A 124 6.29 -9.62 -5.83
N ALA A 125 5.76 -8.44 -5.48
CA ALA A 125 4.49 -8.30 -4.77
C ALA A 125 3.35 -9.13 -5.39
N LEU A 126 3.17 -9.02 -6.70
CA LEU A 126 2.07 -9.69 -7.42
C LEU A 126 2.29 -11.21 -7.50
N GLY A 127 3.53 -11.65 -7.73
CA GLY A 127 3.83 -13.08 -7.82
C GLY A 127 3.69 -13.81 -6.49
N LEU A 128 4.20 -13.23 -5.41
CA LEU A 128 4.04 -13.80 -4.07
C LEU A 128 2.58 -13.90 -3.65
N THR A 129 1.79 -12.85 -3.88
CA THR A 129 0.37 -12.86 -3.51
C THR A 129 -0.44 -13.81 -4.38
N ALA A 130 -0.19 -13.86 -5.70
CA ALA A 130 -0.85 -14.81 -6.60
C ALA A 130 -0.52 -16.26 -6.24
N ALA A 131 0.76 -16.56 -5.96
CA ALA A 131 1.18 -17.90 -5.56
C ALA A 131 0.55 -18.34 -4.22
N THR A 132 0.50 -17.42 -3.23
CA THR A 132 -0.17 -17.68 -1.96
C THR A 132 -1.67 -17.92 -2.13
N LEU A 133 -2.33 -17.17 -3.01
CA LEU A 133 -3.76 -17.36 -3.31
C LEU A 133 -4.03 -18.70 -3.97
N LEU A 134 -3.20 -19.14 -4.91
CA LEU A 134 -3.29 -20.46 -5.56
C LEU A 134 -3.15 -21.62 -4.55
N GLN A 135 -2.21 -21.49 -3.59
CA GLN A 135 -2.09 -22.48 -2.52
C GLN A 135 -3.32 -22.52 -1.63
N ARG A 136 -3.82 -21.35 -1.23
CA ARG A 136 -5.05 -21.23 -0.43
C ARG A 136 -6.29 -21.75 -1.15
N ALA A 137 -6.30 -21.67 -2.47
CA ALA A 137 -7.34 -22.30 -3.32
C ALA A 137 -7.21 -23.81 -3.41
N GLY A 138 -6.13 -24.42 -2.91
CA GLY A 138 -5.91 -25.86 -2.87
C GLY A 138 -5.26 -26.42 -4.15
N CYS A 139 -4.53 -25.61 -4.92
CA CYS A 139 -3.76 -26.12 -6.07
C CYS A 139 -2.79 -27.22 -5.64
N ARG A 140 -2.69 -28.29 -6.45
CA ARG A 140 -1.83 -29.46 -6.18
C ARG A 140 -0.36 -29.05 -6.01
N SER A 141 0.13 -28.20 -6.87
CA SER A 141 1.45 -27.60 -6.72
C SER A 141 1.50 -26.18 -7.30
N VAL A 142 2.30 -25.31 -6.66
CA VAL A 142 2.57 -23.96 -7.13
C VAL A 142 4.06 -23.73 -7.15
N THR A 143 4.60 -23.34 -8.30
CA THR A 143 6.01 -23.02 -8.47
C THR A 143 6.17 -21.58 -8.96
N ILE A 144 6.92 -20.77 -8.22
CA ILE A 144 7.35 -19.45 -8.68
C ILE A 144 8.65 -19.61 -9.46
N TYR A 145 8.70 -19.08 -10.67
CA TYR A 145 9.90 -18.92 -11.48
C TYR A 145 10.26 -17.43 -11.55
N ALA A 146 11.47 -17.08 -11.18
CA ALA A 146 11.91 -15.70 -11.18
C ALA A 146 13.42 -15.59 -11.41
N LYS A 147 13.86 -14.57 -12.15
CA LYS A 147 15.28 -14.30 -12.31
C LYS A 147 15.90 -13.76 -11.03
N ASP A 148 15.17 -12.90 -10.32
CA ASP A 148 15.59 -12.25 -9.09
C ASP A 148 14.81 -12.84 -7.91
N ARG A 149 15.47 -13.02 -6.77
CA ARG A 149 14.78 -13.37 -5.52
C ARG A 149 13.99 -12.20 -5.00
N THR A 150 13.09 -12.45 -4.05
CA THR A 150 12.17 -11.45 -3.49
C THR A 150 12.87 -10.15 -3.05
N SER A 151 14.00 -10.26 -2.35
CA SER A 151 14.78 -9.11 -1.85
C SER A 151 15.42 -8.26 -2.96
N GLU A 152 15.56 -8.80 -4.16
CA GLU A 152 16.13 -8.12 -5.33
C GLU A 152 15.06 -7.59 -6.27
N ALA A 153 13.82 -8.07 -6.12
CA ALA A 153 12.70 -7.63 -6.94
C ALA A 153 12.43 -6.13 -6.79
N ARG A 154 12.02 -5.48 -7.89
CA ARG A 154 11.74 -4.04 -7.88
C ARG A 154 10.70 -3.62 -6.84
N SER A 155 9.68 -4.45 -6.59
CA SER A 155 8.66 -4.17 -5.58
C SER A 155 9.20 -4.12 -4.14
N PHE A 156 10.35 -4.74 -3.86
CA PHE A 156 11.01 -4.65 -2.55
C PHE A 156 11.57 -3.25 -2.27
N ARG A 157 11.81 -2.47 -3.32
CA ARG A 157 12.34 -1.09 -3.25
C ARG A 157 11.23 -0.04 -3.21
N ALA A 158 9.99 -0.40 -2.82
CA ALA A 158 8.88 0.52 -2.70
C ALA A 158 8.90 1.29 -1.37
N THR A 159 8.23 2.45 -1.32
CA THR A 159 8.15 3.30 -0.11
C THR A 159 7.50 2.60 1.07
N GLY A 160 6.52 1.74 0.83
CA GLY A 160 5.77 1.05 1.87
C GLY A 160 4.45 1.72 2.26
N SER A 161 4.05 2.80 1.59
CA SER A 161 2.73 3.41 1.79
C SER A 161 1.65 2.63 1.05
N TRP A 162 0.48 2.49 1.68
CA TRP A 162 -0.71 2.00 1.00
C TRP A 162 -1.33 3.12 0.15
N THR A 163 -1.15 3.03 -1.14
CA THR A 163 -1.57 4.03 -2.14
C THR A 163 -2.16 3.32 -3.35
N PRO A 164 -3.45 2.89 -3.28
CA PRO A 164 -4.05 2.01 -4.28
C PRO A 164 -4.30 2.67 -5.65
N ASP A 165 -4.27 4.00 -5.73
CA ASP A 165 -4.43 4.76 -6.98
C ASP A 165 -3.13 5.44 -7.46
N SER A 166 -2.00 5.21 -6.78
CA SER A 166 -0.74 5.84 -7.18
C SER A 166 -0.31 5.39 -8.58
N ARG A 167 -0.44 6.30 -9.54
CA ARG A 167 -0.07 6.07 -10.96
C ARG A 167 -0.65 4.76 -11.50
N VAL A 168 -1.94 4.50 -11.24
CA VAL A 168 -2.57 3.23 -11.58
C VAL A 168 -3.10 3.20 -13.02
N ALA A 169 -3.52 4.34 -13.55
CA ALA A 169 -4.03 4.54 -14.90
C ALA A 169 -3.98 6.02 -15.29
N LEU A 170 -4.27 6.35 -16.54
CA LEU A 170 -4.63 7.72 -16.95
C LEU A 170 -6.15 7.88 -16.97
N THR A 171 -6.64 9.03 -16.51
CA THR A 171 -8.07 9.37 -16.52
C THR A 171 -8.69 9.21 -17.93
N LYS A 172 -7.95 9.64 -18.96
CA LYS A 172 -8.43 9.59 -20.37
C LYS A 172 -8.36 8.20 -20.99
N SER A 173 -7.54 7.30 -20.47
CA SER A 173 -7.26 5.99 -21.07
C SER A 173 -7.88 4.83 -20.29
N ALA A 174 -8.23 5.04 -19.05
CA ALA A 174 -8.93 4.06 -18.23
C ALA A 174 -10.32 3.81 -18.83
N GLY A 175 -10.63 2.55 -19.12
CA GLY A 175 -11.95 2.17 -19.63
C GLY A 175 -13.06 2.43 -18.60
N ALA A 176 -14.30 2.56 -19.05
CA ALA A 176 -15.46 2.88 -18.21
C ALA A 176 -15.64 1.89 -17.03
N HIS A 177 -15.19 0.64 -17.17
CA HIS A 177 -15.29 -0.39 -16.12
C HIS A 177 -14.13 -0.33 -15.11
N PHE A 178 -13.03 0.36 -15.43
CA PHE A 178 -11.83 0.33 -14.61
C PHE A 178 -12.03 0.92 -13.21
N PRO A 179 -12.77 2.01 -12.99
CA PRO A 179 -13.01 2.52 -11.64
C PRO A 179 -13.68 1.50 -10.70
N ALA A 180 -14.64 0.71 -11.21
CA ALA A 180 -15.29 -0.34 -10.42
C ALA A 180 -14.35 -1.53 -10.16
N LEU A 181 -13.57 -1.94 -11.16
CA LEU A 181 -12.54 -2.97 -11.02
C LEU A 181 -11.46 -2.55 -10.02
N TRP A 182 -10.99 -1.32 -10.08
CA TRP A 182 -10.04 -0.75 -9.13
C TRP A 182 -10.59 -0.79 -7.70
N GLU A 183 -11.84 -0.38 -7.51
CA GLU A 183 -12.51 -0.41 -6.21
C GLU A 183 -12.62 -1.83 -5.66
N GLN A 184 -13.00 -2.80 -6.49
CA GLN A 184 -13.04 -4.22 -6.13
C GLN A 184 -11.67 -4.72 -5.67
N MET A 185 -10.61 -4.44 -6.44
CA MET A 185 -9.24 -4.82 -6.09
C MET A 185 -8.78 -4.17 -4.78
N THR A 186 -9.08 -2.89 -4.61
CA THR A 186 -8.72 -2.11 -3.44
C THR A 186 -9.39 -2.65 -2.18
N ARG A 187 -10.71 -2.86 -2.20
CA ARG A 187 -11.47 -3.37 -1.06
C ARG A 187 -11.09 -4.81 -0.69
N THR A 188 -10.78 -5.65 -1.67
CA THR A 188 -10.30 -7.02 -1.46
C THR A 188 -8.92 -7.00 -0.80
N SER A 189 -8.02 -6.16 -1.30
CA SER A 189 -6.68 -6.01 -0.72
C SER A 189 -6.75 -5.44 0.70
N TRP A 190 -7.54 -4.39 0.93
CA TRP A 190 -7.74 -3.79 2.24
C TRP A 190 -8.18 -4.80 3.30
N ARG A 191 -9.23 -5.58 3.01
CA ARG A 191 -9.71 -6.63 3.91
C ARG A 191 -8.65 -7.70 4.20
N THR A 192 -7.80 -7.99 3.22
CA THR A 192 -6.74 -8.97 3.40
C THR A 192 -5.62 -8.41 4.28
N TYR A 193 -5.22 -7.16 4.09
CA TYR A 193 -4.16 -6.52 4.89
C TYR A 193 -4.51 -6.41 6.38
N GLN A 194 -5.78 -6.20 6.72
CA GLN A 194 -6.21 -6.15 8.13
C GLN A 194 -5.91 -7.45 8.89
N ARG A 195 -5.78 -8.58 8.20
CA ARG A 195 -5.40 -9.87 8.82
C ARG A 195 -3.93 -9.95 9.22
N TYR A 196 -3.12 -9.02 8.76
CA TYR A 196 -1.69 -8.93 9.07
C TYR A 196 -1.39 -7.92 10.18
N LEU A 197 -2.40 -7.21 10.69
CA LEU A 197 -2.26 -6.30 11.82
C LEU A 197 -1.98 -7.09 13.11
N GLY A 198 -1.02 -6.61 13.91
CA GLY A 198 -0.67 -7.23 15.18
C GLY A 198 0.15 -8.53 15.07
N ILE A 199 0.55 -8.94 13.87
CA ILE A 199 1.48 -10.07 13.69
C ILE A 199 2.90 -9.62 14.08
N ALA A 200 3.66 -10.54 14.69
CA ALA A 200 5.05 -10.29 15.09
C ALA A 200 5.88 -9.81 13.88
N GLY A 201 6.75 -8.82 14.12
CA GLY A 201 7.46 -8.10 13.06
C GLY A 201 6.67 -6.96 12.42
N ALA A 202 5.39 -6.77 12.84
CA ALA A 202 4.51 -5.72 12.32
C ALA A 202 4.59 -5.58 10.78
N PRO A 203 4.36 -6.67 10.01
CA PRO A 203 4.51 -6.63 8.55
C PRO A 203 3.58 -5.58 7.91
N ILE A 204 2.46 -5.32 8.56
CA ILE A 204 1.49 -4.27 8.21
C ILE A 204 1.05 -3.57 9.49
N GLU A 205 1.06 -2.25 9.47
CA GLU A 205 0.62 -1.42 10.58
C GLU A 205 -0.04 -0.13 10.12
N PHE A 206 -0.73 0.57 11.00
CA PHE A 206 -1.17 1.94 10.77
C PHE A 206 -0.11 2.91 11.27
N THR A 207 0.19 3.91 10.44
CA THR A 207 1.16 4.97 10.76
C THR A 207 0.51 6.32 10.54
N ASP A 208 0.67 7.24 11.48
CA ASP A 208 0.25 8.63 11.30
C ASP A 208 1.17 9.32 10.29
N ARG A 209 0.56 10.04 9.37
CA ARG A 209 1.25 10.87 8.39
C ARG A 209 0.80 12.31 8.52
N TYR A 210 1.77 13.20 8.48
CA TYR A 210 1.54 14.64 8.54
C TYR A 210 1.81 15.24 7.17
N ILE A 211 0.79 15.84 6.59
CA ILE A 211 0.87 16.61 5.34
C ILE A 211 1.03 18.06 5.72
N LEU A 212 2.18 18.65 5.40
CA LEU A 212 2.58 19.98 5.81
C LEU A 212 2.49 20.95 4.63
N SER A 213 1.87 22.10 4.84
CA SER A 213 1.70 23.09 3.78
C SER A 213 1.58 24.52 4.37
N ASP A 214 2.08 25.50 3.64
CA ASP A 214 1.80 26.92 3.92
C ASP A 214 0.61 27.44 3.10
N ILE A 215 0.00 26.59 2.27
CA ILE A 215 -1.19 26.83 1.46
C ILE A 215 -2.38 26.12 2.11
N ALA A 216 -3.56 26.72 2.08
CA ALA A 216 -4.77 26.12 2.61
C ALA A 216 -5.08 24.76 1.94
N PRO A 217 -5.56 23.76 2.70
CA PRO A 217 -5.71 22.38 2.20
C PRO A 217 -6.51 22.24 0.91
N GLU A 218 -7.58 23.02 0.76
CA GLU A 218 -8.43 23.00 -0.44
C GLU A 218 -7.68 23.53 -1.66
N GLN A 219 -6.92 24.61 -1.49
CA GLN A 219 -6.10 25.20 -2.54
C GLN A 219 -4.91 24.30 -2.91
N ASP A 220 -4.28 23.66 -1.93
CA ASP A 220 -3.17 22.74 -2.17
C ASP A 220 -3.64 21.49 -2.92
N HIS A 221 -4.81 20.96 -2.60
CA HIS A 221 -5.42 19.85 -3.32
C HIS A 221 -5.71 20.21 -4.78
N GLN A 222 -6.34 21.35 -5.03
CA GLN A 222 -6.63 21.81 -6.39
C GLN A 222 -5.34 22.03 -7.19
N ARG A 223 -4.35 22.68 -6.59
CA ARG A 223 -3.04 22.89 -7.22
C ARG A 223 -2.40 21.56 -7.65
N ARG A 224 -2.44 20.52 -6.83
CA ARG A 224 -1.86 19.22 -7.16
C ARG A 224 -2.54 18.53 -8.34
N ILE A 225 -3.84 18.75 -8.50
CA ILE A 225 -4.61 18.25 -9.66
C ILE A 225 -4.23 19.06 -10.91
N ASP A 226 -4.20 20.39 -10.80
CA ASP A 226 -3.91 21.27 -11.92
C ASP A 226 -2.45 21.14 -12.39
N ASP A 227 -1.53 20.85 -11.49
CA ASP A 227 -0.10 20.65 -11.76
C ASP A 227 0.26 19.24 -12.27
N ASP A 228 -0.71 18.33 -12.47
CA ASP A 228 -0.45 17.02 -13.05
C ASP A 228 -0.47 17.05 -14.60
N PRO A 229 0.69 17.16 -15.25
CA PRO A 229 0.75 17.23 -16.72
C PRO A 229 0.50 15.86 -17.39
N ILE A 230 0.46 14.77 -16.62
CA ILE A 230 0.29 13.40 -17.12
C ILE A 230 -1.18 13.00 -17.13
N GLY A 231 -1.97 13.47 -16.17
CA GLY A 231 -3.39 13.19 -16.03
C GLY A 231 -3.66 11.82 -15.40
N PHE A 232 -2.96 11.49 -14.32
CA PHE A 232 -3.21 10.26 -13.57
C PHE A 232 -4.64 10.21 -13.02
N ALA A 233 -5.19 9.02 -12.96
CA ALA A 233 -6.52 8.81 -12.40
C ALA A 233 -6.47 8.70 -10.87
N HIS A 234 -7.41 9.40 -10.21
CA HIS A 234 -7.58 9.38 -8.76
C HIS A 234 -8.96 8.83 -8.41
N TYR A 235 -9.00 7.83 -7.52
CA TYR A 235 -10.24 7.11 -7.18
C TYR A 235 -10.51 7.06 -5.67
N ASN A 236 -9.77 7.80 -4.86
CA ASN A 236 -9.87 7.76 -3.40
C ASN A 236 -11.29 8.09 -2.88
N GLU A 237 -12.07 8.85 -3.62
CA GLU A 237 -13.46 9.15 -3.28
C GLU A 237 -14.34 7.89 -3.16
N ARG A 238 -14.00 6.82 -3.91
CA ARG A 238 -14.75 5.55 -3.91
C ARG A 238 -14.52 4.69 -2.67
N ILE A 239 -13.52 5.02 -1.86
CA ILE A 239 -13.08 4.22 -0.71
C ILE A 239 -13.02 5.02 0.59
N GLN A 240 -13.62 6.21 0.63
CA GLN A 240 -13.64 7.06 1.83
C GLN A 240 -14.27 6.37 3.06
N ASP A 241 -15.17 5.42 2.83
CA ASP A 241 -15.84 4.63 3.87
C ASP A 241 -14.91 3.63 4.58
N ILE A 242 -13.79 3.24 3.95
CA ILE A 242 -12.82 2.31 4.54
C ILE A 242 -11.53 2.99 4.99
N MET A 243 -11.32 4.25 4.61
CA MET A 243 -10.13 5.01 4.99
C MET A 243 -10.36 5.79 6.29
N PRO A 244 -9.38 5.84 7.20
CA PRO A 244 -9.42 6.78 8.31
C PRO A 244 -9.56 8.23 7.81
N ARG A 245 -10.39 9.00 8.49
CA ARG A 245 -10.56 10.42 8.15
C ARG A 245 -9.30 11.21 8.45
N SER A 246 -8.96 12.13 7.54
CA SER A 246 -7.91 13.11 7.79
C SER A 246 -8.41 14.17 8.77
N LEU A 247 -7.51 14.65 9.62
CA LEU A 247 -7.75 15.68 10.60
C LEU A 247 -6.86 16.88 10.30
N ASP A 248 -7.48 18.04 10.09
CA ASP A 248 -6.76 19.31 9.99
C ASP A 248 -6.36 19.77 11.39
N LEU A 249 -5.08 20.04 11.56
CA LEU A 249 -4.50 20.48 12.84
C LEU A 249 -4.47 22.02 12.85
N PRO A 250 -5.15 22.66 13.84
CA PRO A 250 -5.12 24.11 13.94
C PRO A 250 -3.71 24.67 14.15
N PRO A 251 -3.41 25.88 13.65
CA PRO A 251 -2.14 26.55 13.93
C PRO A 251 -1.85 26.62 15.43
N GLY A 252 -0.62 26.31 15.83
CA GLY A 252 -0.21 26.27 17.24
C GLY A 252 -0.56 24.97 17.99
N THR A 253 -1.22 24.01 17.37
CA THR A 253 -1.50 22.69 17.97
C THR A 253 -0.55 21.60 17.46
N HIS A 254 0.39 21.94 16.60
CA HIS A 254 1.39 21.04 16.04
C HIS A 254 2.78 21.68 16.07
N PRO A 255 3.85 20.85 16.13
CA PRO A 255 5.22 21.37 16.26
C PRO A 255 5.84 21.82 14.93
N PHE A 256 5.14 21.66 13.81
CA PHE A 256 5.68 21.92 12.48
C PHE A 256 5.71 23.43 12.19
N PRO A 257 6.73 23.91 11.44
CA PRO A 257 6.91 25.32 11.13
C PRO A 257 6.05 25.80 9.95
N THR A 258 5.08 25.03 9.52
CA THR A 258 4.13 25.34 8.45
C THR A 258 2.83 25.89 9.01
N ARG A 259 2.12 26.69 8.23
CA ARG A 259 0.84 27.26 8.65
C ARG A 259 -0.25 26.21 8.80
N PHE A 260 -0.24 25.20 7.95
CA PHE A 260 -1.24 24.13 7.94
C PHE A 260 -0.53 22.78 8.10
N ALA A 261 -1.14 21.92 8.88
CA ALA A 261 -0.79 20.51 8.99
C ALA A 261 -2.06 19.67 8.97
N ARG A 262 -2.04 18.57 8.25
CA ARG A 262 -3.12 17.58 8.23
C ARG A 262 -2.56 16.24 8.65
N ARG A 263 -3.19 15.61 9.62
CA ARG A 263 -2.86 14.25 10.06
C ARG A 263 -3.82 13.25 9.43
N ASN A 264 -3.30 12.16 8.89
CA ASN A 264 -4.07 10.98 8.54
C ASN A 264 -3.37 9.72 9.03
N SER A 265 -4.14 8.72 9.47
CA SER A 265 -3.61 7.39 9.76
C SER A 265 -3.68 6.56 8.49
N GLN A 266 -2.54 6.09 8.02
CA GLN A 266 -2.42 5.33 6.78
C GLN A 266 -1.85 3.94 7.05
N LEU A 267 -2.34 2.95 6.34
CA LEU A 267 -1.78 1.61 6.36
C LEU A 267 -0.39 1.63 5.71
N MET A 268 0.58 1.05 6.39
CA MET A 268 1.98 0.96 5.99
C MET A 268 2.41 -0.50 5.87
N PHE A 269 3.26 -0.78 4.90
CA PHE A 269 3.92 -2.07 4.69
C PHE A 269 5.37 -1.99 5.19
N ASN A 270 5.72 -2.79 6.18
CA ASN A 270 7.11 -3.13 6.47
C ASN A 270 7.56 -4.16 5.43
N ILE A 271 7.95 -3.69 4.25
CA ILE A 271 8.11 -4.51 3.05
C ILE A 271 9.08 -5.66 3.27
N THR A 272 10.15 -5.44 4.02
CA THR A 272 11.13 -6.48 4.34
C THR A 272 10.47 -7.62 5.10
N ASP A 273 9.79 -7.35 6.21
CA ASP A 273 9.15 -8.39 7.03
C ASP A 273 7.95 -9.00 6.33
N TYR A 274 7.16 -8.15 5.63
CA TYR A 274 5.98 -8.62 4.92
C TYR A 274 6.32 -9.57 3.78
N SER A 275 7.31 -9.24 2.95
CA SER A 275 7.71 -10.08 1.83
C SER A 275 8.44 -11.36 2.27
N HIS A 276 9.25 -11.28 3.35
CA HIS A 276 9.86 -12.46 3.95
C HIS A 276 8.79 -13.39 4.54
N GLY A 277 7.82 -12.84 5.29
CA GLY A 277 6.69 -13.60 5.83
C GLY A 277 5.92 -14.33 4.74
N LEU A 278 5.51 -13.63 3.67
CA LEU A 278 4.83 -14.23 2.53
C LEU A 278 5.67 -15.33 1.87
N THR A 279 6.98 -15.10 1.72
CA THR A 279 7.89 -16.09 1.11
C THR A 279 8.00 -17.34 1.99
N ASN A 280 8.17 -17.16 3.31
CA ASN A 280 8.26 -18.27 4.25
C ASN A 280 6.94 -19.07 4.30
N ASP A 281 5.81 -18.39 4.40
CA ASP A 281 4.50 -19.05 4.41
C ASP A 281 4.27 -19.86 3.14
N PHE A 282 4.65 -19.29 1.98
CA PHE A 282 4.57 -19.98 0.70
C PHE A 282 5.43 -21.24 0.66
N LEU A 283 6.68 -21.18 1.14
CA LEU A 283 7.59 -22.32 1.15
C LEU A 283 7.15 -23.40 2.16
N VAL A 284 6.73 -22.99 3.36
CA VAL A 284 6.24 -23.91 4.41
C VAL A 284 4.97 -24.63 3.95
N ALA A 285 4.12 -23.96 3.18
CA ALA A 285 2.93 -24.57 2.56
C ALA A 285 3.27 -25.47 1.34
N GLY A 286 4.54 -25.80 1.10
CA GLY A 286 4.98 -26.71 0.03
C GLY A 286 5.21 -26.05 -1.32
N GLY A 287 5.18 -24.73 -1.40
CA GLY A 287 5.52 -23.98 -2.62
C GLY A 287 6.99 -24.09 -2.98
N ARG A 288 7.32 -23.87 -4.22
CA ARG A 288 8.70 -23.89 -4.73
C ARG A 288 9.05 -22.59 -5.42
N ILE A 289 10.28 -22.11 -5.23
CA ILE A 289 10.83 -20.95 -5.92
C ILE A 289 12.08 -21.39 -6.69
N THR A 290 12.01 -21.28 -8.01
CA THR A 290 13.10 -21.67 -8.93
C THR A 290 13.66 -20.40 -9.58
N THR A 291 15.00 -20.25 -9.54
CA THR A 291 15.66 -19.16 -10.26
C THR A 291 15.72 -19.52 -11.74
N GLN A 292 14.98 -18.75 -12.54
CA GLN A 292 14.92 -18.91 -14.00
C GLN A 292 14.51 -17.60 -14.65
N GLU A 293 15.19 -17.24 -15.73
CA GLU A 293 14.85 -16.11 -16.59
C GLU A 293 14.19 -16.62 -17.87
N PHE A 294 13.18 -15.89 -18.33
CA PHE A 294 12.49 -16.13 -19.60
C PHE A 294 12.65 -14.89 -20.48
N HIS A 295 12.95 -15.07 -21.76
CA HIS A 295 13.25 -13.99 -22.68
C HIS A 295 12.14 -13.75 -23.70
N ASN A 296 11.31 -14.76 -23.95
CA ASN A 296 10.18 -14.67 -24.89
C ASN A 296 9.07 -15.65 -24.48
N PRO A 297 7.85 -15.50 -25.02
CA PRO A 297 6.73 -16.38 -24.65
C PRO A 297 6.95 -17.86 -24.98
N ALA A 298 7.79 -18.18 -25.98
CA ALA A 298 8.07 -19.56 -26.35
C ALA A 298 8.87 -20.30 -25.27
N ASP A 299 9.67 -19.58 -24.46
CA ASP A 299 10.40 -20.18 -23.34
C ASP A 299 9.44 -20.79 -22.30
N LEU A 300 8.23 -20.25 -22.20
CA LEU A 300 7.20 -20.77 -21.30
C LEU A 300 6.63 -22.12 -21.75
N ALA A 301 6.77 -22.46 -23.04
CA ALA A 301 6.33 -23.75 -23.58
C ALA A 301 7.09 -24.93 -22.95
N ALA A 302 8.33 -24.71 -22.51
CA ALA A 302 9.14 -25.73 -21.84
C ALA A 302 8.69 -26.09 -20.42
N LEU A 303 7.84 -25.26 -19.79
CA LEU A 303 7.29 -25.54 -18.48
C LEU A 303 6.31 -26.71 -18.53
N SER A 304 6.34 -27.60 -17.52
CA SER A 304 5.36 -28.68 -17.40
C SER A 304 3.96 -28.22 -17.06
N GLN A 305 3.85 -27.06 -16.39
CA GLN A 305 2.57 -26.45 -16.01
C GLN A 305 1.83 -25.93 -17.24
N ARG A 306 0.54 -26.24 -17.34
CA ARG A 306 -0.32 -25.73 -18.42
C ARG A 306 -0.99 -24.39 -18.07
N THR A 307 -1.00 -24.03 -16.79
CA THR A 307 -1.55 -22.78 -16.30
C THR A 307 -0.42 -21.93 -15.72
N ILE A 308 -0.29 -20.71 -16.19
CA ILE A 308 0.79 -19.80 -15.84
C ILE A 308 0.17 -18.44 -15.46
N ILE A 309 0.55 -17.87 -14.31
CA ILE A 309 0.24 -16.48 -13.98
C ILE A 309 1.50 -15.64 -14.20
N ASN A 310 1.41 -14.67 -15.10
CA ASN A 310 2.51 -13.77 -15.42
C ASN A 310 2.46 -12.52 -14.52
N CYS A 311 3.39 -12.46 -13.57
CA CYS A 311 3.57 -11.37 -12.61
C CYS A 311 4.94 -10.67 -12.78
N THR A 312 5.44 -10.57 -14.00
CA THR A 312 6.81 -10.06 -14.28
C THR A 312 6.95 -8.53 -14.15
N GLY A 313 5.85 -7.83 -13.88
CA GLY A 313 5.89 -6.37 -13.71
C GLY A 313 6.46 -5.67 -14.94
N TYR A 314 7.53 -4.86 -14.76
CA TYR A 314 8.19 -4.18 -15.88
C TYR A 314 8.84 -5.17 -16.88
N GLY A 315 9.20 -6.36 -16.42
CA GLY A 315 9.75 -7.40 -17.29
C GLY A 315 8.79 -7.91 -18.37
N ALA A 316 7.48 -7.70 -18.22
CA ALA A 316 6.49 -8.07 -19.23
C ALA A 316 6.68 -7.29 -20.54
N ARG A 317 7.26 -6.07 -20.49
CA ARG A 317 7.60 -5.28 -21.67
C ARG A 317 8.53 -6.05 -22.62
N ALA A 318 9.60 -6.64 -22.08
CA ALA A 318 10.54 -7.42 -22.88
C ALA A 318 9.98 -8.83 -23.19
N LEU A 319 9.44 -9.51 -22.18
CA LEU A 319 9.01 -10.92 -22.31
C LEU A 319 7.85 -11.11 -23.28
N PHE A 320 6.88 -10.18 -23.30
CA PHE A 320 5.68 -10.26 -24.15
C PHE A 320 5.60 -9.19 -25.23
N GLY A 321 6.63 -8.34 -25.37
CA GLY A 321 6.60 -7.22 -26.31
C GLY A 321 5.52 -6.18 -25.95
N ASP A 322 5.16 -6.03 -24.67
CA ASP A 322 4.10 -5.09 -24.26
C ASP A 322 4.63 -3.66 -24.15
N ASP A 323 4.62 -2.97 -25.27
CA ASP A 323 5.04 -1.56 -25.37
C ASP A 323 4.09 -0.57 -24.69
N SER A 324 2.92 -1.04 -24.21
CA SER A 324 2.01 -0.20 -23.42
C SER A 324 2.53 0.08 -22.00
N ILE A 325 3.57 -0.63 -21.57
CA ILE A 325 4.21 -0.40 -20.27
C ILE A 325 5.17 0.79 -20.37
N THR A 326 4.83 1.86 -19.68
CA THR A 326 5.70 3.04 -19.51
C THR A 326 6.47 2.91 -18.19
N PRO A 327 7.81 3.04 -18.19
CA PRO A 327 8.57 3.06 -16.95
C PRO A 327 8.33 4.38 -16.20
N VAL A 328 8.13 4.29 -14.89
CA VAL A 328 8.13 5.46 -14.01
C VAL A 328 9.16 5.25 -12.94
N ARG A 329 10.32 5.89 -13.12
CA ARG A 329 11.45 5.80 -12.20
C ARG A 329 11.05 6.33 -10.81
N GLY A 330 11.44 5.64 -9.78
CA GLY A 330 11.35 6.10 -8.39
C GLY A 330 12.64 5.81 -7.66
N GLN A 331 13.16 6.82 -6.97
CA GLN A 331 14.34 6.69 -6.14
C GLN A 331 14.01 6.93 -4.67
N ILE A 332 14.66 6.20 -3.79
CA ILE A 332 14.54 6.32 -2.34
C ILE A 332 15.93 6.40 -1.74
N GLY A 333 16.19 7.47 -0.96
CA GLY A 333 17.26 7.52 0.02
C GLY A 333 16.82 6.85 1.33
N TRP A 334 17.69 6.09 1.95
CA TRP A 334 17.42 5.36 3.19
C TRP A 334 18.31 5.91 4.30
N LEU A 335 17.69 6.55 5.30
CA LEU A 335 18.38 6.94 6.52
C LEU A 335 18.35 5.80 7.54
N ILE A 336 19.37 5.73 8.37
CA ILE A 336 19.45 4.79 9.50
C ILE A 336 18.17 4.92 10.34
N PRO A 337 17.48 3.80 10.67
CA PRO A 337 16.23 3.84 11.41
C PRO A 337 16.39 4.45 12.79
N GLN A 338 15.33 5.06 13.29
CA GLN A 338 15.22 5.63 14.63
C GLN A 338 13.96 5.07 15.29
N LYS A 339 14.11 4.36 16.39
CA LYS A 339 12.98 3.70 17.09
C LYS A 339 11.94 4.69 17.60
N GLU A 340 12.39 5.90 17.94
CA GLU A 340 11.55 7.00 18.41
C GLU A 340 10.74 7.69 17.30
N VAL A 341 11.05 7.43 16.03
CA VAL A 341 10.36 8.00 14.86
C VAL A 341 9.44 6.94 14.29
N ASN A 342 8.14 7.12 14.45
CA ASN A 342 7.08 6.20 14.04
C ASN A 342 5.98 6.90 13.22
N TYR A 343 6.37 7.88 12.43
CA TYR A 343 5.45 8.67 11.61
C TYR A 343 5.99 8.89 10.20
N GLY A 344 5.12 9.37 9.31
CA GLY A 344 5.50 9.84 7.99
C GLY A 344 5.24 11.34 7.83
N LEU A 345 5.91 11.95 6.85
CA LEU A 345 5.72 13.34 6.46
C LEU A 345 5.54 13.45 4.95
N ILE A 346 4.69 14.38 4.55
CA ILE A 346 4.69 14.96 3.21
C ILE A 346 4.94 16.45 3.38
N PHE A 347 6.03 16.93 2.84
CA PHE A 347 6.43 18.32 2.89
C PHE A 347 6.96 18.75 1.52
N GLU A 348 6.27 19.68 0.87
CA GLU A 348 6.58 20.08 -0.51
C GLU A 348 6.67 18.84 -1.43
N ASN A 349 7.85 18.57 -2.00
CA ASN A 349 8.13 17.43 -2.88
C ASN A 349 8.69 16.22 -2.14
N LEU A 350 8.83 16.30 -0.81
CA LEU A 350 9.34 15.19 0.00
C LEU A 350 8.22 14.28 0.47
N ASN A 351 8.45 12.99 0.33
CA ASN A 351 7.66 11.94 0.95
C ASN A 351 8.58 11.14 1.88
N ILE A 352 8.33 11.24 3.17
CA ILE A 352 9.09 10.60 4.23
C ILE A 352 8.23 9.56 4.91
N LEU A 353 8.80 8.39 5.18
CA LEU A 353 8.13 7.35 5.94
C LEU A 353 9.14 6.60 6.81
N ALA A 354 8.92 6.60 8.12
CA ALA A 354 9.71 5.80 9.03
C ALA A 354 9.24 4.35 8.98
N ARG A 355 10.21 3.44 8.81
CA ARG A 355 10.03 2.00 8.79
C ARG A 355 11.10 1.34 9.65
N PRO A 356 10.89 0.12 10.18
CA PRO A 356 11.91 -0.60 10.95
C PRO A 356 13.22 -0.85 10.20
N ASP A 357 13.17 -0.99 8.86
CA ASP A 357 14.33 -1.25 8.01
C ASP A 357 15.02 0.04 7.49
N GLY A 358 14.51 1.21 7.82
CA GLY A 358 15.08 2.50 7.47
C GLY A 358 14.06 3.60 7.30
N ILE A 359 14.48 4.85 7.42
CA ILE A 359 13.61 5.98 7.11
C ILE A 359 13.70 6.28 5.63
N VAL A 360 12.60 6.11 4.94
CA VAL A 360 12.44 6.44 3.52
C VAL A 360 12.46 7.95 3.34
N VAL A 361 13.31 8.43 2.44
CA VAL A 361 13.34 9.80 1.93
C VAL A 361 13.20 9.77 0.42
N GLN A 362 12.05 10.18 -0.08
CA GLN A 362 11.77 10.25 -1.51
C GLN A 362 11.54 11.69 -1.93
N LEU A 363 12.41 12.19 -2.81
CA LEU A 363 12.25 13.48 -3.47
C LEU A 363 11.51 13.29 -4.79
N SER A 364 10.51 14.13 -5.06
CA SER A 364 9.68 14.08 -6.26
C SER A 364 9.52 15.48 -6.85
N GLU A 365 10.61 16.03 -7.41
CA GLU A 365 10.72 17.43 -7.85
C GLU A 365 9.61 17.86 -8.83
N LYS A 366 9.06 16.93 -9.60
CA LYS A 366 7.94 17.15 -10.54
C LYS A 366 6.64 16.50 -10.05
N GLY A 367 6.45 16.38 -8.74
CA GLY A 367 5.28 15.73 -8.18
C GLY A 367 5.08 14.29 -8.69
N GLU A 368 3.87 13.93 -9.11
CA GLU A 368 3.57 12.61 -9.64
C GLU A 368 4.20 12.32 -11.00
N ALA A 369 4.53 13.34 -11.78
CA ALA A 369 5.23 13.20 -13.06
C ALA A 369 6.73 12.87 -12.91
N SER A 370 7.27 12.88 -11.68
CA SER A 370 8.68 12.53 -11.44
C SER A 370 9.01 11.13 -11.94
N GLY A 371 10.06 11.03 -12.76
CA GLY A 371 10.53 9.77 -13.34
C GLY A 371 9.67 9.21 -14.49
N TRP A 372 8.73 10.01 -15.05
CA TRP A 372 7.93 9.61 -16.19
C TRP A 372 8.79 9.27 -17.40
N ASN A 373 8.59 8.08 -17.97
CA ASN A 373 9.30 7.54 -19.12
C ASN A 373 10.85 7.51 -18.97
N ASP A 374 11.32 7.42 -17.72
CA ASP A 374 12.74 7.30 -17.37
C ASP A 374 13.06 5.83 -17.05
N THR A 375 14.01 5.26 -17.82
CA THR A 375 14.47 3.87 -17.70
C THR A 375 15.74 3.73 -16.86
N ASN A 376 16.31 4.83 -16.35
CA ASN A 376 17.57 4.81 -15.61
C ASN A 376 17.39 4.17 -14.22
N GLU A 377 17.98 3.00 -14.01
CA GLU A 377 18.00 2.31 -12.71
C GLU A 377 19.28 2.62 -11.88
N THR A 378 20.16 3.50 -12.35
CA THR A 378 21.34 3.89 -11.61
C THR A 378 20.94 4.81 -10.44
N PRO A 379 21.34 4.49 -9.19
CA PRO A 379 21.11 5.37 -8.06
C PRO A 379 21.87 6.70 -8.20
N ASP A 380 21.16 7.81 -7.96
CA ASP A 380 21.74 9.15 -7.84
C ASP A 380 21.82 9.55 -6.35
N ARG A 381 23.03 9.44 -5.78
CA ARG A 381 23.26 9.81 -4.38
C ARG A 381 22.99 11.31 -4.14
N GLY A 382 23.35 12.17 -5.09
CA GLY A 382 23.14 13.62 -4.97
C GLY A 382 21.65 13.99 -4.89
N GLU A 383 20.76 13.31 -5.64
CA GLU A 383 19.30 13.47 -5.51
C GLU A 383 18.85 13.10 -4.09
N ALA A 384 19.33 11.98 -3.54
CA ALA A 384 18.97 11.55 -2.20
C ALA A 384 19.48 12.53 -1.12
N GLU A 385 20.69 13.04 -1.26
CA GLU A 385 21.30 14.03 -0.35
C GLU A 385 20.53 15.37 -0.38
N ARG A 386 20.05 15.81 -1.56
CA ARG A 386 19.17 16.99 -1.65
C ARG A 386 17.88 16.78 -0.85
N GLY A 387 17.25 15.59 -0.94
CA GLY A 387 16.08 15.26 -0.14
C GLY A 387 16.34 15.30 1.36
N VAL A 388 17.49 14.77 1.82
CA VAL A 388 17.92 14.82 3.22
C VAL A 388 18.18 16.25 3.68
N ALA A 389 18.84 17.07 2.86
CA ALA A 389 19.08 18.47 3.16
C ALA A 389 17.78 19.29 3.31
N GLN A 390 16.79 19.06 2.42
CA GLN A 390 15.48 19.70 2.52
C GLN A 390 14.74 19.28 3.81
N LEU A 391 14.81 18.02 4.20
CA LEU A 391 14.27 17.54 5.46
C LEU A 391 14.94 18.18 6.67
N ARG A 392 16.26 18.37 6.63
CA ARG A 392 17.02 19.06 7.68
C ARG A 392 16.53 20.51 7.84
N VAL A 393 16.34 21.23 6.74
CA VAL A 393 15.81 22.60 6.78
C VAL A 393 14.43 22.68 7.47
N LEU A 394 13.56 21.70 7.26
CA LEU A 394 12.27 21.61 7.98
C LEU A 394 12.50 21.54 9.49
N TYR A 395 13.35 20.66 9.97
CA TYR A 395 13.60 20.50 11.42
C TYR A 395 14.37 21.68 12.03
N ASP A 396 15.29 22.31 11.29
CA ASP A 396 15.98 23.52 11.74
C ASP A 396 15.00 24.69 11.96
N ARG A 397 13.94 24.77 11.16
CA ARG A 397 12.85 25.76 11.37
C ARG A 397 12.02 25.44 12.61
N MET A 398 11.81 24.14 12.94
CA MET A 398 11.08 23.72 14.15
C MET A 398 11.80 24.13 15.46
N HIS A 399 13.15 24.15 15.47
CA HIS A 399 13.92 24.53 16.66
C HIS A 399 13.96 26.04 16.92
N ARG A 400 13.53 26.85 15.96
CA ARG A 400 13.55 28.32 16.04
C ARG A 400 12.17 28.93 16.34
N ALA A 401 11.14 28.10 16.33
CA ALA A 401 9.76 28.50 16.65
C ALA A 401 9.40 28.15 18.09
#